data_cf3125924e17598ac1f627a1e7617bde
#
_entry.id   cf3125924e17598ac1f627a1e7617bde
#
_cell.length_a   1.000
_cell.length_b   1.000
_cell.length_c   1.000
_cell.angle_alpha   90.00
_cell.angle_beta   90.00
_cell.angle_gamma   90.00
#
_symmetry.space_group_name_H-M   'P 1'
#
loop_
_entity.id
_entity.type
_entity.pdbx_description
1 polymer ?
#
loop_
_entity_poly.entity_id
_entity_poly.type
_entity_poly.pdbx_seq_one_letter_code
_entity_poly.pdbx_strand_id
1 'polypeptide(L)'
;MSEYKDKRCTDQERSAAVEVLSGAMADGQLTLTEFDERSGKAHAATQRSELVDLLDDLVDEPAGLLFGPGASTAVAHRAPSDAEWAAHQASDAQRHREMVLARSRSLVTGGGSETGFSLAIFGGVTKAAWQVPKAHWNFNIFGGSDFDLRDCRFSDPVTTLWLNSCFGGADVLVPEGVRVDMGGLGIFGGNELVVENGAIHPNSLPEDAPLLLIRGLSIFGGVTVKVVRG
;
A
#
# COMPACT_ATOMS: atom_id res chain seq x y z
N MET A 1 -10.60 -50.66 -5.81
CA MET A 1 -9.71 -49.85 -6.64
C MET A 1 -10.34 -49.70 -8.02
N SER A 2 -10.60 -48.50 -8.52
CA SER A 2 -10.80 -48.20 -9.94
C SER A 2 -12.15 -47.76 -10.48
N GLU A 3 -13.14 -47.39 -9.66
CA GLU A 3 -14.41 -46.86 -10.25
C GLU A 3 -14.35 -45.37 -10.61
N TYR A 4 -13.34 -44.64 -10.12
CA TYR A 4 -13.19 -43.20 -10.34
C TYR A 4 -12.21 -42.83 -11.46
N LYS A 5 -11.46 -43.79 -11.98
CA LYS A 5 -10.31 -43.56 -12.86
C LYS A 5 -10.64 -43.01 -14.24
N ASP A 6 -11.85 -43.26 -14.75
CA ASP A 6 -12.23 -42.96 -16.14
C ASP A 6 -13.36 -41.91 -16.29
N LYS A 7 -13.74 -41.23 -15.21
CA LYS A 7 -14.79 -40.21 -15.28
C LYS A 7 -14.15 -38.82 -15.48
N ARG A 8 -14.81 -38.00 -16.30
CA ARG A 8 -14.43 -36.58 -16.43
C ARG A 8 -14.66 -35.85 -15.12
N CYS A 9 -13.73 -34.97 -14.75
CA CYS A 9 -13.92 -34.09 -13.61
C CYS A 9 -14.80 -32.88 -13.96
N THR A 10 -15.52 -32.40 -12.97
CA THR A 10 -16.30 -31.17 -13.03
C THR A 10 -15.48 -29.97 -12.60
N ASP A 11 -15.94 -28.74 -12.90
CA ASP A 11 -15.30 -27.51 -12.40
C ASP A 11 -15.26 -27.45 -10.88
N GLN A 12 -16.30 -27.98 -10.21
CA GLN A 12 -16.37 -28.04 -8.77
C GLN A 12 -15.28 -28.96 -8.19
N GLU A 13 -15.04 -30.11 -8.81
CA GLU A 13 -14.00 -31.05 -8.38
C GLU A 13 -12.58 -30.49 -8.62
N ARG A 14 -12.38 -29.73 -9.70
CA ARG A 14 -11.13 -29.00 -9.93
C ARG A 14 -10.88 -27.93 -8.87
N SER A 15 -11.91 -27.17 -8.52
CA SER A 15 -11.84 -26.15 -7.48
C SER A 15 -11.56 -26.76 -6.12
N ALA A 16 -12.19 -27.90 -5.80
CA ALA A 16 -11.95 -28.62 -4.56
C ALA A 16 -10.49 -29.12 -4.44
N ALA A 17 -9.91 -29.61 -5.53
CA ALA A 17 -8.50 -30.01 -5.55
C ALA A 17 -7.56 -28.81 -5.29
N VAL A 18 -7.82 -27.67 -5.91
CA VAL A 18 -7.04 -26.44 -5.68
C VAL A 18 -7.15 -25.95 -4.23
N GLU A 19 -8.31 -26.13 -3.60
CA GLU A 19 -8.50 -25.77 -2.19
C GLU A 19 -7.67 -26.66 -1.26
N VAL A 20 -7.58 -27.97 -1.53
CA VAL A 20 -6.70 -28.88 -0.78
C VAL A 20 -5.24 -28.48 -0.95
N LEU A 21 -4.80 -28.15 -2.18
CA LEU A 21 -3.45 -27.66 -2.45
C LEU A 21 -3.14 -26.37 -1.70
N SER A 22 -4.12 -25.47 -1.61
CA SER A 22 -3.98 -24.21 -0.87
C SER A 22 -3.81 -24.45 0.64
N GLY A 23 -4.56 -25.40 1.20
CA GLY A 23 -4.41 -25.83 2.60
C GLY A 23 -3.02 -26.41 2.85
N ALA A 24 -2.56 -27.32 1.99
CA ALA A 24 -1.22 -27.93 2.10
C ALA A 24 -0.08 -26.89 2.00
N MET A 25 -0.25 -25.87 1.18
CA MET A 25 0.71 -24.74 1.13
C MET A 25 0.67 -23.93 2.44
N ALA A 26 -0.51 -23.64 2.98
CA ALA A 26 -0.64 -22.92 4.26
C ALA A 26 -0.01 -23.70 5.43
N ASP A 27 -0.11 -25.02 5.41
CA ASP A 27 0.51 -25.92 6.40
C ASP A 27 2.01 -26.16 6.15
N GLY A 28 2.58 -25.56 5.09
CA GLY A 28 4.00 -25.68 4.76
C GLY A 28 4.41 -27.01 4.11
N GLN A 29 3.45 -27.80 3.67
CA GLN A 29 3.70 -29.08 2.95
C GLN A 29 4.08 -28.83 1.49
N LEU A 30 3.66 -27.70 0.91
CA LEU A 30 4.01 -27.27 -0.44
C LEU A 30 4.73 -25.93 -0.42
N THR A 31 5.71 -25.77 -1.29
CA THR A 31 6.28 -24.48 -1.62
C THR A 31 5.34 -23.69 -2.55
N LEU A 32 5.51 -22.37 -2.63
CA LEU A 32 4.73 -21.53 -3.55
C LEU A 32 4.88 -21.99 -5.01
N THR A 33 6.05 -22.40 -5.42
CA THR A 33 6.31 -22.88 -6.79
C THR A 33 5.59 -24.20 -7.09
N GLU A 34 5.60 -25.15 -6.14
CA GLU A 34 4.88 -26.42 -6.28
C GLU A 34 3.36 -26.21 -6.28
N PHE A 35 2.87 -25.30 -5.44
CA PHE A 35 1.46 -24.93 -5.43
C PHE A 35 1.01 -24.34 -6.79
N ASP A 36 1.78 -23.41 -7.35
CA ASP A 36 1.45 -22.77 -8.63
C ASP A 36 1.43 -23.81 -9.79
N GLU A 37 2.42 -24.69 -9.83
CA GLU A 37 2.50 -25.76 -10.82
C GLU A 37 1.33 -26.75 -10.69
N ARG A 38 1.04 -27.24 -9.47
CA ARG A 38 -0.04 -28.20 -9.23
C ARG A 38 -1.42 -27.60 -9.44
N SER A 39 -1.62 -26.34 -9.04
CA SER A 39 -2.88 -25.60 -9.28
C SER A 39 -3.15 -25.43 -10.79
N GLY A 40 -2.12 -25.10 -11.56
CA GLY A 40 -2.23 -25.04 -13.01
C GLY A 40 -2.63 -26.38 -13.62
N LYS A 41 -2.06 -27.49 -13.17
CA LYS A 41 -2.43 -28.85 -13.59
C LYS A 41 -3.86 -29.21 -13.17
N ALA A 42 -4.27 -28.85 -11.95
CA ALA A 42 -5.62 -29.11 -11.45
C ALA A 42 -6.70 -28.39 -12.31
N HIS A 43 -6.45 -27.13 -12.67
CA HIS A 43 -7.36 -26.41 -13.56
C HIS A 43 -7.42 -26.98 -14.97
N ALA A 44 -6.32 -27.55 -15.48
CA ALA A 44 -6.24 -28.17 -16.80
C ALA A 44 -6.76 -29.62 -16.85
N ALA A 45 -6.94 -30.26 -15.68
CA ALA A 45 -7.33 -31.66 -15.55
C ALA A 45 -8.68 -31.92 -16.23
N THR A 46 -8.74 -33.03 -16.99
CA THR A 46 -9.94 -33.48 -17.69
C THR A 46 -10.54 -34.75 -17.06
N GLN A 47 -9.72 -35.51 -16.35
CA GLN A 47 -10.11 -36.77 -15.70
C GLN A 47 -9.92 -36.69 -14.18
N ARG A 48 -10.77 -37.41 -13.44
CA ARG A 48 -10.70 -37.47 -11.99
C ARG A 48 -9.39 -38.08 -11.49
N SER A 49 -8.81 -39.03 -12.23
CA SER A 49 -7.49 -39.61 -11.89
C SER A 49 -6.38 -38.57 -11.83
N GLU A 50 -6.41 -37.58 -12.72
CA GLU A 50 -5.41 -36.52 -12.75
C GLU A 50 -5.47 -35.65 -11.47
N LEU A 51 -6.67 -35.42 -10.93
CA LEU A 51 -6.85 -34.69 -9.66
C LEU A 51 -6.38 -35.52 -8.45
N VAL A 52 -6.60 -36.83 -8.48
CA VAL A 52 -6.14 -37.74 -7.41
C VAL A 52 -4.61 -37.78 -7.36
N ASP A 53 -3.96 -37.93 -8.53
CA ASP A 53 -2.50 -38.00 -8.64
C ASP A 53 -1.81 -36.70 -8.14
N LEU A 54 -2.47 -35.57 -8.20
CA LEU A 54 -1.96 -34.30 -7.69
C LEU A 54 -1.98 -34.18 -6.16
N LEU A 55 -2.80 -35.00 -5.49
CA LEU A 55 -3.03 -34.94 -4.05
C LEU A 55 -2.56 -36.19 -3.31
N ASP A 56 -2.05 -37.20 -4.02
CA ASP A 56 -1.72 -38.51 -3.48
C ASP A 56 -0.63 -38.47 -2.40
N ASP A 57 0.26 -37.49 -2.48
CA ASP A 57 1.32 -37.27 -1.49
C ASP A 57 0.93 -36.31 -0.35
N LEU A 58 -0.27 -35.72 -0.40
CA LEU A 58 -0.72 -34.72 0.58
C LEU A 58 -1.81 -35.24 1.51
N VAL A 59 -2.64 -36.17 1.04
CA VAL A 59 -3.78 -36.70 1.79
C VAL A 59 -3.92 -38.22 1.58
N ASP A 60 -4.31 -38.95 2.63
CA ASP A 60 -4.37 -40.42 2.62
C ASP A 60 -5.44 -40.98 1.65
N GLU A 61 -6.60 -40.29 1.46
CA GLU A 61 -7.69 -40.73 0.59
C GLU A 61 -8.22 -39.60 -0.31
N PRO A 62 -7.43 -39.14 -1.31
CA PRO A 62 -7.84 -38.01 -2.16
C PRO A 62 -9.14 -38.26 -2.94
N ALA A 63 -9.38 -39.51 -3.38
CA ALA A 63 -10.60 -39.86 -4.10
C ALA A 63 -11.86 -39.79 -3.22
N GLY A 64 -11.76 -40.18 -1.96
CA GLY A 64 -12.84 -40.06 -0.98
C GLY A 64 -13.18 -38.62 -0.65
N LEU A 65 -12.14 -37.81 -0.55
CA LEU A 65 -12.25 -36.37 -0.26
C LEU A 65 -12.91 -35.61 -1.44
N LEU A 66 -12.49 -35.89 -2.66
CA LEU A 66 -12.96 -35.15 -3.85
C LEU A 66 -14.30 -35.66 -4.39
N PHE A 67 -14.61 -36.95 -4.26
CA PHE A 67 -15.73 -37.59 -4.95
C PHE A 67 -16.67 -38.41 -4.05
N GLY A 68 -16.40 -38.45 -2.74
CA GLY A 68 -17.21 -39.21 -1.77
C GLY A 68 -18.61 -38.61 -1.51
N PRO A 69 -19.57 -39.40 -0.94
CA PRO A 69 -20.87 -38.90 -0.52
C PRO A 69 -20.70 -37.96 0.70
N GLY A 70 -20.39 -36.72 0.46
CA GLY A 70 -20.02 -35.71 1.46
C GLY A 70 -18.87 -34.80 0.97
N ALA A 71 -18.30 -35.09 -0.19
CA ALA A 71 -17.23 -34.29 -0.77
C ALA A 71 -17.57 -32.80 -0.89
N SER A 72 -18.85 -32.48 -1.07
CA SER A 72 -19.33 -31.09 -1.08
C SER A 72 -19.41 -30.44 0.30
N THR A 73 -19.34 -31.23 1.38
CA THR A 73 -19.39 -30.71 2.76
C THR A 73 -18.07 -30.87 3.51
N ALA A 74 -17.19 -31.77 3.09
CA ALA A 74 -15.90 -32.02 3.74
C ALA A 74 -14.79 -31.07 3.25
N VAL A 75 -14.90 -30.58 2.00
CA VAL A 75 -14.00 -29.58 1.40
C VAL A 75 -14.53 -28.16 1.65
N ALA A 76 -15.71 -28.00 2.22
CA ALA A 76 -16.16 -26.75 2.80
C ALA A 76 -15.39 -26.46 4.11
N HIS A 77 -14.08 -26.36 4.06
CA HIS A 77 -13.45 -25.25 4.74
C HIS A 77 -14.13 -24.04 4.12
N ARG A 78 -15.13 -23.56 4.85
CA ARG A 78 -15.99 -22.43 4.56
C ARG A 78 -15.13 -21.35 3.91
N ALA A 79 -15.17 -21.23 2.59
CA ALA A 79 -14.66 -20.04 1.94
C ALA A 79 -15.22 -18.87 2.75
N PRO A 80 -14.38 -17.99 3.29
CA PRO A 80 -14.89 -16.89 4.10
C PRO A 80 -16.00 -16.23 3.32
N SER A 81 -17.17 -16.06 3.92
CA SER A 81 -18.27 -15.35 3.27
C SER A 81 -17.78 -13.97 2.82
N ASP A 82 -18.42 -13.38 1.82
CA ASP A 82 -18.08 -12.01 1.38
C ASP A 82 -18.02 -11.04 2.58
N ALA A 83 -18.82 -11.28 3.62
CA ALA A 83 -18.81 -10.54 4.87
C ALA A 83 -17.54 -10.79 5.70
N GLU A 84 -17.02 -12.01 5.75
CA GLU A 84 -15.78 -12.35 6.46
C GLU A 84 -14.56 -11.80 5.71
N TRP A 85 -14.54 -11.84 4.37
CA TRP A 85 -13.54 -11.18 3.55
C TRP A 85 -13.56 -9.66 3.75
N ALA A 86 -14.74 -9.05 3.75
CA ALA A 86 -14.89 -7.62 4.01
C ALA A 86 -14.41 -7.25 5.43
N ALA A 87 -14.71 -8.09 6.44
CA ALA A 87 -14.25 -7.88 7.81
C ALA A 87 -12.72 -8.01 7.94
N HIS A 88 -12.10 -8.97 7.24
CA HIS A 88 -10.64 -9.12 7.19
C HIS A 88 -9.98 -7.90 6.54
N GLN A 89 -10.45 -7.49 5.37
CA GLN A 89 -9.95 -6.31 4.68
C GLN A 89 -10.11 -5.04 5.54
N ALA A 90 -11.25 -4.89 6.23
CA ALA A 90 -11.47 -3.77 7.13
C ALA A 90 -10.49 -3.77 8.31
N SER A 91 -10.22 -4.95 8.90
CA SER A 91 -9.27 -5.08 10.01
C SER A 91 -7.83 -4.80 9.57
N ASP A 92 -7.44 -5.21 8.36
CA ASP A 92 -6.12 -4.94 7.80
C ASP A 92 -5.93 -3.45 7.49
N ALA A 93 -6.95 -2.83 6.90
CA ALA A 93 -6.96 -1.40 6.63
C ALA A 93 -6.88 -0.58 7.94
N GLN A 94 -7.57 -1.03 8.99
CA GLN A 94 -7.51 -0.38 10.29
C GLN A 94 -6.12 -0.53 10.93
N ARG A 95 -5.53 -1.72 10.91
CA ARG A 95 -4.15 -1.94 11.40
C ARG A 95 -3.13 -1.10 10.65
N HIS A 96 -3.25 -1.05 9.32
CA HIS A 96 -2.39 -0.19 8.49
C HIS A 96 -2.53 1.28 8.91
N ARG A 97 -3.77 1.77 9.06
CA ARG A 97 -4.04 3.15 9.50
C ARG A 97 -3.43 3.47 10.87
N GLU A 98 -3.56 2.56 11.83
CA GLU A 98 -2.99 2.72 13.17
C GLU A 98 -1.46 2.77 13.15
N MET A 99 -0.81 1.89 12.37
CA MET A 99 0.64 1.91 12.18
C MET A 99 1.12 3.21 11.54
N VAL A 100 0.44 3.67 10.50
CA VAL A 100 0.77 4.92 9.81
C VAL A 100 0.65 6.11 10.76
N LEU A 101 -0.41 6.19 11.55
CA LEU A 101 -0.59 7.25 12.53
C LEU A 101 0.44 7.20 13.65
N ALA A 102 0.78 6.02 14.14
CA ALA A 102 1.84 5.87 15.14
C ALA A 102 3.19 6.32 14.59
N ARG A 103 3.52 5.92 13.35
CA ARG A 103 4.75 6.35 12.66
C ARG A 103 4.76 7.87 12.46
N SER A 104 3.69 8.45 11.92
CA SER A 104 3.65 9.88 11.63
C SER A 104 3.79 10.74 12.90
N ARG A 105 3.18 10.33 14.02
CA ARG A 105 3.39 10.99 15.31
C ARG A 105 4.83 10.90 15.80
N SER A 106 5.52 9.79 15.54
CA SER A 106 6.93 9.62 15.91
C SER A 106 7.89 10.49 15.10
N LEU A 107 7.45 11.03 13.96
CA LEU A 107 8.23 11.99 13.17
C LEU A 107 8.31 13.36 13.87
N VAL A 108 7.40 13.67 14.77
CA VAL A 108 7.43 14.91 15.56
C VAL A 108 8.31 14.70 16.78
N THR A 109 9.51 15.23 16.74
CA THR A 109 10.51 15.02 17.82
C THR A 109 10.67 16.22 18.74
N GLY A 110 10.17 17.39 18.37
CA GLY A 110 10.40 18.63 19.09
C GLY A 110 11.87 19.08 19.03
N GLY A 111 12.19 20.20 19.65
CA GLY A 111 13.57 20.64 19.88
C GLY A 111 14.36 21.14 18.66
N GLY A 112 13.71 21.36 17.51
CA GLY A 112 14.34 21.93 16.34
C GLY A 112 14.26 23.46 16.29
N SER A 113 14.83 24.03 15.20
CA SER A 113 14.77 25.48 14.97
C SER A 113 13.34 25.96 14.72
N GLU A 114 13.01 27.13 15.20
CA GLU A 114 11.74 27.82 14.93
C GLU A 114 11.60 28.13 13.44
N THR A 115 12.70 28.56 12.78
CA THR A 115 12.72 28.98 11.39
C THR A 115 13.90 28.43 10.63
N GLY A 116 13.68 28.15 9.35
CA GLY A 116 14.70 27.77 8.39
C GLY A 116 14.58 28.56 7.09
N PHE A 117 15.66 28.60 6.31
CA PHE A 117 15.70 29.34 5.08
C PHE A 117 16.47 28.59 3.99
N SER A 118 16.02 28.71 2.74
CA SER A 118 16.70 28.22 1.54
C SER A 118 16.54 29.25 0.42
N LEU A 119 17.60 29.44 -0.37
CA LEU A 119 17.60 30.32 -1.52
C LEU A 119 18.27 29.63 -2.70
N ALA A 120 17.61 29.61 -3.84
CA ALA A 120 18.20 29.24 -5.13
C ALA A 120 18.01 30.38 -6.12
N ILE A 121 19.11 30.92 -6.63
CA ILE A 121 19.08 31.97 -7.65
C ILE A 121 19.13 31.34 -9.05
N PHE A 122 20.12 30.50 -9.33
CA PHE A 122 20.24 29.68 -10.52
C PHE A 122 20.54 28.25 -10.08
N GLY A 123 19.62 27.33 -10.31
CA GLY A 123 19.76 25.92 -9.88
C GLY A 123 18.64 25.47 -8.96
N GLY A 124 18.90 24.49 -8.11
CA GLY A 124 17.89 23.88 -7.24
C GLY A 124 18.33 23.74 -5.79
N VAL A 125 17.36 23.54 -4.92
CA VAL A 125 17.57 23.13 -3.53
C VAL A 125 16.97 21.76 -3.33
N THR A 126 17.77 20.79 -2.89
CA THR A 126 17.27 19.47 -2.52
C THR A 126 17.47 19.24 -1.03
N LYS A 127 16.43 18.86 -0.32
CA LYS A 127 16.49 18.52 1.11
C LYS A 127 15.84 17.17 1.36
N ALA A 128 16.59 16.28 1.99
CA ALA A 128 16.13 14.97 2.41
C ALA A 128 16.70 14.62 3.78
N ALA A 129 15.99 13.79 4.55
CA ALA A 129 16.43 13.30 5.87
C ALA A 129 16.93 14.40 6.82
N TRP A 130 16.22 15.49 6.91
CA TRP A 130 16.59 16.66 7.72
C TRP A 130 15.56 16.95 8.82
N GLN A 131 15.95 17.77 9.79
CA GLN A 131 15.01 18.26 10.79
C GLN A 131 14.28 19.48 10.25
N VAL A 132 12.98 19.32 10.01
CA VAL A 132 12.13 20.36 9.45
C VAL A 132 11.77 21.34 10.56
N PRO A 133 12.15 22.64 10.44
CA PRO A 133 11.80 23.65 11.42
C PRO A 133 10.29 23.90 11.40
N LYS A 134 9.77 24.55 12.44
CA LYS A 134 8.35 24.94 12.50
C LYS A 134 7.90 25.76 11.30
N ALA A 135 8.75 26.66 10.79
CA ALA A 135 8.54 27.40 9.56
C ALA A 135 9.80 27.36 8.69
N HIS A 136 9.65 26.98 7.42
CA HIS A 136 10.75 27.00 6.46
C HIS A 136 10.41 27.89 5.28
N TRP A 137 11.29 28.86 4.99
CA TRP A 137 11.16 29.76 3.86
C TRP A 137 12.07 29.32 2.73
N ASN A 138 11.49 29.10 1.56
CA ASN A 138 12.22 28.79 0.34
C ASN A 138 11.93 29.82 -0.73
N PHE A 139 13.00 30.31 -1.37
CA PHE A 139 12.91 31.24 -2.47
C PHE A 139 13.71 30.73 -3.66
N ASN A 140 13.06 30.61 -4.80
CA ASN A 140 13.66 30.24 -6.08
C ASN A 140 13.45 31.36 -7.08
N ILE A 141 14.51 31.83 -7.69
CA ILE A 141 14.41 32.81 -8.80
C ILE A 141 14.34 32.06 -10.12
N PHE A 142 15.35 31.24 -10.43
CA PHE A 142 15.37 30.34 -11.58
C PHE A 142 15.76 28.93 -11.11
N GLY A 143 14.85 27.99 -11.31
CA GLY A 143 15.08 26.59 -10.92
C GLY A 143 13.99 26.02 -10.01
N GLY A 144 14.24 24.85 -9.42
CA GLY A 144 13.28 24.13 -8.61
C GLY A 144 13.76 23.85 -7.19
N SER A 145 12.88 23.33 -6.37
CA SER A 145 13.22 22.80 -5.06
C SER A 145 12.55 21.47 -4.83
N ASP A 146 13.33 20.51 -4.35
CA ASP A 146 12.86 19.17 -4.01
C ASP A 146 12.95 18.96 -2.50
N PHE A 147 11.83 18.73 -1.86
CA PHE A 147 11.73 18.43 -0.44
C PHE A 147 11.25 17.01 -0.22
N ASP A 148 12.13 16.12 0.20
CA ASP A 148 11.78 14.79 0.60
C ASP A 148 11.58 14.73 2.12
N LEU A 149 10.33 14.58 2.54
CA LEU A 149 9.95 14.55 3.96
C LEU A 149 9.72 13.13 4.50
N ARG A 150 9.97 12.09 3.73
CA ARG A 150 9.69 10.70 4.10
C ARG A 150 10.47 10.24 5.34
N ASP A 151 11.73 10.66 5.44
CA ASP A 151 12.62 10.32 6.55
C ASP A 151 13.02 11.55 7.38
N CYS A 152 12.20 12.60 7.31
CA CYS A 152 12.43 13.82 8.04
C CYS A 152 11.87 13.75 9.47
N ARG A 153 12.36 14.63 10.34
CA ARG A 153 11.83 14.85 11.68
C ARG A 153 11.24 16.25 11.77
N PHE A 154 10.03 16.35 12.27
CA PHE A 154 9.35 17.63 12.44
C PHE A 154 9.65 18.20 13.83
N SER A 155 9.98 19.47 13.88
CA SER A 155 10.22 20.17 15.13
C SER A 155 8.93 20.52 15.88
N ASP A 156 7.80 20.57 15.18
CA ASP A 156 6.50 20.97 15.71
C ASP A 156 5.40 20.12 15.04
N PRO A 157 4.31 19.79 15.72
CA PRO A 157 3.15 19.12 15.10
C PRO A 157 2.54 19.88 13.93
N VAL A 158 2.71 21.20 13.89
CA VAL A 158 2.27 22.06 12.81
C VAL A 158 3.49 22.71 12.16
N THR A 159 3.78 22.32 10.93
CA THR A 159 4.94 22.79 10.17
C THR A 159 4.48 23.57 8.95
N THR A 160 5.08 24.73 8.69
CA THR A 160 4.76 25.56 7.51
C THR A 160 5.96 25.62 6.56
N LEU A 161 5.74 25.23 5.30
CA LEU A 161 6.68 25.46 4.21
C LEU A 161 6.19 26.63 3.35
N TRP A 162 6.96 27.71 3.35
CA TRP A 162 6.77 28.86 2.48
C TRP A 162 7.57 28.68 1.20
N LEU A 163 6.92 28.26 0.11
CA LEU A 163 7.54 27.95 -1.16
C LEU A 163 7.27 29.08 -2.15
N ASN A 164 8.28 29.92 -2.36
CA ASN A 164 8.16 31.05 -3.24
C ASN A 164 9.06 30.87 -4.47
N SER A 165 8.50 30.97 -5.67
CA SER A 165 9.25 30.80 -6.91
C SER A 165 8.87 31.85 -7.94
N CYS A 166 9.87 32.35 -8.66
CA CYS A 166 9.65 33.26 -9.79
C CYS A 166 9.52 32.45 -11.09
N PHE A 167 10.55 31.68 -11.46
CA PHE A 167 10.59 30.81 -12.62
C PHE A 167 11.01 29.40 -12.15
N GLY A 168 10.05 28.49 -12.10
CA GLY A 168 10.24 27.12 -11.61
C GLY A 168 9.20 26.72 -10.59
N GLY A 169 9.45 25.63 -9.86
CA GLY A 169 8.49 25.07 -8.94
C GLY A 169 9.11 24.44 -7.70
N ALA A 170 8.28 23.77 -6.92
CA ALA A 170 8.72 22.95 -5.82
C ALA A 170 7.98 21.62 -5.81
N ASP A 171 8.73 20.54 -5.66
CA ASP A 171 8.21 19.20 -5.46
C ASP A 171 8.40 18.80 -4.01
N VAL A 172 7.34 18.31 -3.37
CA VAL A 172 7.35 17.91 -1.96
C VAL A 172 6.84 16.49 -1.85
N LEU A 173 7.70 15.57 -1.42
CA LEU A 173 7.33 14.21 -1.08
C LEU A 173 6.96 14.14 0.39
N VAL A 174 5.73 13.74 0.70
CA VAL A 174 5.19 13.66 2.06
C VAL A 174 4.87 12.22 2.39
N PRO A 175 5.30 11.68 3.54
CA PRO A 175 4.88 10.34 3.96
C PRO A 175 3.39 10.32 4.30
N GLU A 176 2.73 9.19 4.06
CA GLU A 176 1.37 9.00 4.54
C GLU A 176 1.28 9.18 6.07
N GLY A 177 0.11 9.59 6.55
CA GLY A 177 -0.08 9.90 7.97
C GLY A 177 0.20 11.35 8.37
N VAL A 178 0.68 12.18 7.45
CA VAL A 178 0.81 13.62 7.62
C VAL A 178 -0.34 14.32 6.89
N ARG A 179 -1.06 15.18 7.61
CA ARG A 179 -2.09 16.05 7.02
C ARG A 179 -1.42 17.12 6.17
N VAL A 180 -2.02 17.43 5.04
CA VAL A 180 -1.50 18.47 4.13
C VAL A 180 -2.58 19.48 3.87
N ASP A 181 -2.30 20.74 4.14
CA ASP A 181 -3.15 21.87 3.77
C ASP A 181 -2.38 22.75 2.78
N MET A 182 -2.87 22.74 1.54
CA MET A 182 -2.29 23.50 0.44
C MET A 182 -2.98 24.85 0.31
N GLY A 183 -2.23 25.88 0.63
CA GLY A 183 -2.62 27.27 0.40
C GLY A 183 -1.46 28.02 -0.23
N GLY A 184 -1.70 28.73 -1.28
CA GLY A 184 -0.69 29.49 -2.01
C GLY A 184 -1.26 29.99 -3.33
N LEU A 185 -0.63 30.98 -3.94
CA LEU A 185 -1.08 31.58 -5.20
C LEU A 185 -0.11 31.21 -6.31
N GLY A 186 -0.61 30.54 -7.35
CA GLY A 186 0.08 30.39 -8.64
C GLY A 186 -0.51 31.39 -9.66
N ILE A 187 0.32 32.24 -10.27
CA ILE A 187 -0.16 33.21 -11.25
C ILE A 187 -0.20 32.57 -12.65
N PHE A 188 0.90 32.00 -13.10
CA PHE A 188 1.01 31.23 -14.34
C PHE A 188 1.46 29.80 -14.03
N GLY A 189 0.57 29.02 -13.46
CA GLY A 189 0.79 27.66 -13.02
C GLY A 189 -0.23 27.27 -11.96
N GLY A 190 0.01 26.15 -11.28
CA GLY A 190 -0.93 25.61 -10.30
C GLY A 190 -0.27 24.88 -9.16
N ASN A 191 -1.04 24.63 -8.12
CA ASN A 191 -0.65 23.78 -7.01
C ASN A 191 -1.41 22.46 -7.11
N GLU A 192 -0.71 21.35 -6.99
CA GLU A 192 -1.30 20.02 -7.14
C GLU A 192 -0.98 19.15 -5.92
N LEU A 193 -1.98 18.40 -5.47
CA LEU A 193 -1.82 17.35 -4.46
C LEU A 193 -2.09 16.00 -5.12
N VAL A 194 -1.07 15.18 -5.19
CA VAL A 194 -1.13 13.81 -5.72
C VAL A 194 -1.04 12.82 -4.58
N VAL A 195 -1.98 11.90 -4.48
CA VAL A 195 -1.95 10.82 -3.48
C VAL A 195 -1.68 9.51 -4.20
N GLU A 196 -0.63 8.80 -3.79
CA GLU A 196 -0.26 7.52 -4.36
C GLU A 196 -1.35 6.47 -4.09
N ASN A 197 -1.55 5.55 -5.04
CA ASN A 197 -2.54 4.48 -4.89
C ASN A 197 -2.27 3.65 -3.63
N GLY A 198 -3.31 3.52 -2.80
CA GLY A 198 -3.23 2.79 -1.54
C GLY A 198 -2.68 3.58 -0.35
N ALA A 199 -2.20 4.82 -0.55
CA ALA A 199 -1.86 5.71 0.55
C ALA A 199 -3.11 6.35 1.18
N ILE A 200 -3.05 6.62 2.47
CA ILE A 200 -4.16 7.27 3.20
C ILE A 200 -4.25 8.73 2.76
N HIS A 201 -5.44 9.15 2.34
CA HIS A 201 -5.65 10.53 1.91
C HIS A 201 -5.49 11.50 3.09
N PRO A 202 -4.70 12.60 2.94
CA PRO A 202 -4.40 13.54 4.03
C PRO A 202 -5.65 14.10 4.74
N ASN A 203 -6.73 14.35 3.99
CA ASN A 203 -7.97 14.91 4.54
C ASN A 203 -8.79 13.89 5.36
N SER A 204 -8.45 12.60 5.30
CA SER A 204 -9.12 11.55 6.09
C SER A 204 -8.42 11.27 7.43
N LEU A 205 -7.30 11.94 7.68
CA LEU A 205 -6.53 11.78 8.90
C LEU A 205 -7.19 12.55 10.08
N PRO A 206 -7.03 12.05 11.31
CA PRO A 206 -7.57 12.71 12.50
C PRO A 206 -6.83 14.02 12.79
N GLU A 207 -7.46 14.91 13.56
CA GLU A 207 -6.95 16.26 13.83
C GLU A 207 -5.62 16.28 14.58
N ASP A 208 -5.32 15.25 15.35
CA ASP A 208 -4.07 15.10 16.13
C ASP A 208 -2.90 14.56 15.29
N ALA A 209 -3.11 14.22 14.02
CA ALA A 209 -2.03 13.88 13.11
C ALA A 209 -1.20 15.13 12.75
N PRO A 210 0.13 14.99 12.54
CA PRO A 210 0.98 16.11 12.15
C PRO A 210 0.43 16.85 10.92
N LEU A 211 0.52 18.18 10.93
CA LEU A 211 -0.01 19.04 9.87
C LEU A 211 1.09 19.78 9.15
N LEU A 212 1.16 19.61 7.84
CA LEU A 212 2.03 20.34 6.94
C LEU A 212 1.23 21.41 6.18
N LEU A 213 1.53 22.67 6.45
CA LEU A 213 0.96 23.81 5.76
C LEU A 213 1.89 24.19 4.61
N ILE A 214 1.41 24.11 3.37
CA ILE A 214 2.10 24.60 2.19
C ILE A 214 1.55 25.98 1.87
N ARG A 215 2.42 26.98 1.83
CA ARG A 215 2.10 28.38 1.55
C ARG A 215 3.11 28.93 0.56
N GLY A 216 2.83 30.03 -0.09
CA GLY A 216 3.78 30.71 -0.96
C GLY A 216 3.16 31.31 -2.21
N LEU A 217 4.03 31.86 -3.04
CA LEU A 217 3.69 32.49 -4.31
C LEU A 217 4.59 31.91 -5.43
N SER A 218 3.96 31.38 -6.47
CA SER A 218 4.65 30.97 -7.71
C SER A 218 4.19 31.86 -8.87
N ILE A 219 5.12 32.53 -9.55
CA ILE A 219 4.77 33.39 -10.69
C ILE A 219 4.67 32.53 -11.96
N PHE A 220 5.75 31.84 -12.36
CA PHE A 220 5.77 30.92 -13.48
C PHE A 220 6.20 29.54 -12.98
N GLY A 221 5.21 28.65 -12.78
CA GLY A 221 5.39 27.33 -12.23
C GLY A 221 4.39 27.00 -11.14
N GLY A 222 4.70 26.01 -10.30
CA GLY A 222 3.75 25.56 -9.28
C GLY A 222 4.40 24.74 -8.19
N VAL A 223 3.57 24.24 -7.29
CA VAL A 223 3.97 23.34 -6.21
C VAL A 223 3.25 22.01 -6.39
N THR A 224 4.01 20.93 -6.52
CA THR A 224 3.48 19.57 -6.51
C THR A 224 3.76 18.95 -5.15
N VAL A 225 2.72 18.51 -4.46
CA VAL A 225 2.83 17.72 -3.24
C VAL A 225 2.41 16.31 -3.54
N LYS A 226 3.29 15.35 -3.32
CA LYS A 226 3.01 13.93 -3.53
C LYS A 226 3.02 13.19 -2.19
N VAL A 227 1.86 12.66 -1.81
CA VAL A 227 1.74 11.77 -0.65
C VAL A 227 2.08 10.35 -1.08
N VAL A 228 3.08 9.77 -0.46
CA VAL A 228 3.59 8.45 -0.79
C VAL A 228 3.41 7.48 0.38
N ARG A 229 3.20 6.22 0.03
CA ARG A 229 3.13 5.12 0.99
C ARG A 229 4.53 4.89 1.60
N GLY A 230 4.58 4.69 2.91
CA GLY A 230 5.80 4.46 3.67
C GLY A 230 6.12 3.02 3.97
#